data_7dda8e50a372933528c2c127b5874311
#
_entry.id   7dda8e50a372933528c2c127b5874311
#
_cell.length_a   1.000
_cell.length_b   1.000
_cell.length_c   1.000
_cell.angle_alpha   90.00
_cell.angle_beta   90.00
_cell.angle_gamma   90.00
#
_symmetry.space_group_name_H-M   'P 1'
#
loop_
_entity.id
_entity.type
_entity.pdbx_description
1 polymer ?
#
loop_
_entity_poly.entity_id
_entity_poly.type
_entity_poly.pdbx_seq_one_letter_code
_entity_poly.pdbx_strand_id
1 'polypeptide(L)'
;RFPGACIVLSTSTETGREMARKLATDATVHIYYPLDIPCVVRKVLDRVRPDVFVPVETELWPNFIRICRARGTRIVMANGRISPRSYRRYRATRFFWKGIIAALDEAGVISQTDAERLASLGMPPSRIQVLGNAKYDGLAARVFPELEKEIAGRLGIEPGEGALVAGSTHEGEESVILEVYRRLLEHRPDFKLILIPRHIERGEAVAELVHRAGFSDAIRMSEIRAGRSRSGERVVVVDVIGELFKVYSLATVVFCGGSLVPKGGQNILEAAAWGKVVFHGPHMEDFRDERVLLEEVGAGITVRNGEELFTGIRALLDDPDLLQRKGEAGRRAVAANRGAAERYAKLIEGAMK
;
A
#
# COMPACT_ATOMS: atom_id res chain seq x y z
N ARG A 1 1.85 21.75 11.42
CA ARG A 1 1.31 22.77 10.51
C ARG A 1 0.17 23.56 11.15
N PHE A 2 -0.57 23.01 12.11
CA PHE A 2 -1.68 23.66 12.80
C PHE A 2 -1.34 23.93 14.28
N PRO A 3 -0.40 24.86 14.57
CA PRO A 3 -0.02 25.13 15.94
C PRO A 3 -1.24 25.70 16.70
N GLY A 4 -1.55 25.09 17.82
CA GLY A 4 -2.70 25.48 18.66
C GLY A 4 -4.04 24.82 18.29
N ALA A 5 -4.11 24.02 17.20
CA ALA A 5 -5.30 23.25 16.89
C ALA A 5 -5.39 21.97 17.74
N CYS A 6 -6.58 21.69 18.27
CA CYS A 6 -6.88 20.40 18.88
C CYS A 6 -7.29 19.41 17.77
N ILE A 7 -6.48 18.38 17.54
CA ILE A 7 -6.77 17.35 16.55
C ILE A 7 -7.43 16.15 17.24
N VAL A 8 -8.65 15.82 16.83
CA VAL A 8 -9.36 14.62 17.28
C VAL A 8 -9.32 13.58 16.17
N LEU A 9 -8.59 12.50 16.40
CA LEU A 9 -8.49 11.39 15.47
C LEU A 9 -9.46 10.27 15.86
N SER A 10 -10.37 9.92 14.96
CA SER A 10 -11.33 8.85 15.18
C SER A 10 -11.04 7.65 14.28
N THR A 11 -11.20 6.46 14.82
CA THR A 11 -11.01 5.19 14.10
C THR A 11 -12.17 4.25 14.37
N SER A 12 -12.53 3.41 13.40
CA SER A 12 -13.66 2.47 13.51
C SER A 12 -13.25 1.08 14.04
N THR A 13 -11.93 0.78 14.10
CA THR A 13 -11.43 -0.54 14.52
C THR A 13 -10.40 -0.42 15.63
N GLU A 14 -10.25 -1.49 16.44
CA GLU A 14 -9.23 -1.55 17.51
C GLU A 14 -7.82 -1.46 16.93
N THR A 15 -7.53 -2.23 15.87
CA THR A 15 -6.22 -2.19 15.18
C THR A 15 -5.89 -0.80 14.66
N GLY A 16 -6.88 -0.10 14.08
CA GLY A 16 -6.73 1.29 13.64
C GLY A 16 -6.40 2.23 14.80
N ARG A 17 -7.05 2.03 15.95
CA ARG A 17 -6.80 2.82 17.17
C ARG A 17 -5.40 2.58 17.74
N GLU A 18 -4.95 1.33 17.80
CA GLU A 18 -3.59 1.01 18.23
C GLU A 18 -2.53 1.64 17.32
N MET A 19 -2.76 1.58 16.02
CA MET A 19 -1.86 2.21 15.04
C MET A 19 -1.87 3.73 15.17
N ALA A 20 -3.05 4.33 15.33
CA ALA A 20 -3.19 5.78 15.54
C ALA A 20 -2.41 6.25 16.78
N ARG A 21 -2.51 5.51 17.90
CA ARG A 21 -1.75 5.81 19.12
C ARG A 21 -0.24 5.74 18.93
N LYS A 22 0.24 4.83 18.09
CA LYS A 22 1.69 4.66 17.79
C LYS A 22 2.23 5.76 16.88
N LEU A 23 1.41 6.28 15.96
CA LEU A 23 1.85 7.20 14.92
C LEU A 23 1.47 8.66 15.16
N ALA A 24 0.46 8.93 16.00
CA ALA A 24 0.00 10.28 16.26
C ALA A 24 0.80 10.94 17.39
N THR A 25 0.95 12.27 17.28
CA THR A 25 1.66 13.10 18.26
C THR A 25 0.84 13.34 19.53
N ASP A 26 1.48 13.78 20.60
CA ASP A 26 0.88 14.08 21.92
C ASP A 26 -0.27 15.11 21.87
N ALA A 27 -0.35 15.91 20.81
CA ALA A 27 -1.43 16.90 20.61
C ALA A 27 -2.74 16.29 20.08
N THR A 28 -2.81 14.98 19.84
CA THR A 28 -3.96 14.31 19.23
C THR A 28 -4.81 13.58 20.26
N VAL A 29 -6.12 13.82 20.22
CA VAL A 29 -7.12 13.08 21.02
C VAL A 29 -7.63 11.90 20.17
N HIS A 30 -7.56 10.69 20.70
CA HIS A 30 -8.01 9.47 20.02
C HIS A 30 -9.37 9.02 20.54
N ILE A 31 -10.34 8.87 19.63
CA ILE A 31 -11.68 8.37 19.95
C ILE A 31 -12.07 7.24 18.99
N TYR A 32 -13.07 6.45 19.37
CA TYR A 32 -13.76 5.61 18.40
C TYR A 32 -14.73 6.45 17.57
N TYR A 33 -14.80 6.16 16.26
CA TYR A 33 -15.81 6.78 15.43
C TYR A 33 -17.21 6.37 15.92
N PRO A 34 -18.13 7.32 16.16
CA PRO A 34 -19.44 7.01 16.66
C PRO A 34 -20.28 6.26 15.61
N LEU A 35 -21.15 5.39 16.06
CA LEU A 35 -22.18 4.84 15.18
C LEU A 35 -22.97 5.99 14.54
N ASP A 36 -23.27 5.89 13.24
CA ASP A 36 -23.95 6.94 12.48
C ASP A 36 -25.46 7.02 12.80
N ILE A 37 -25.77 7.01 14.09
CA ILE A 37 -27.13 7.17 14.64
C ILE A 37 -27.26 8.63 15.12
N PRO A 38 -28.33 9.36 14.72
CA PRO A 38 -28.44 10.80 14.96
C PRO A 38 -28.24 11.24 16.42
N CYS A 39 -28.78 10.51 17.40
CA CYS A 39 -28.60 10.87 18.80
C CYS A 39 -27.17 10.65 19.30
N VAL A 40 -26.49 9.59 18.84
CA VAL A 40 -25.09 9.32 19.19
C VAL A 40 -24.17 10.37 18.56
N VAL A 41 -24.38 10.66 17.28
CA VAL A 41 -23.61 11.69 16.54
C VAL A 41 -23.78 13.07 17.21
N ARG A 42 -25.02 13.48 17.55
CA ARG A 42 -25.24 14.76 18.24
C ARG A 42 -24.48 14.82 19.55
N LYS A 43 -24.55 13.77 20.38
CA LYS A 43 -23.85 13.70 21.67
C LYS A 43 -22.34 13.84 21.55
N VAL A 44 -21.74 13.24 20.51
CA VAL A 44 -20.31 13.36 20.24
C VAL A 44 -19.98 14.77 19.77
N LEU A 45 -20.73 15.31 18.81
CA LEU A 45 -20.49 16.66 18.27
C LEU A 45 -20.76 17.78 19.30
N ASP A 46 -21.64 17.56 20.31
CA ASP A 46 -21.82 18.49 21.42
C ASP A 46 -20.57 18.61 22.31
N ARG A 47 -19.80 17.55 22.41
CA ARG A 47 -18.55 17.49 23.18
C ARG A 47 -17.33 17.94 22.38
N VAL A 48 -17.20 17.49 21.14
CA VAL A 48 -16.03 17.76 20.30
C VAL A 48 -16.09 19.17 19.71
N ARG A 49 -17.26 19.63 19.25
CA ARG A 49 -17.50 20.95 18.62
C ARG A 49 -16.45 21.28 17.56
N PRO A 50 -16.30 20.44 16.52
CA PRO A 50 -15.25 20.65 15.52
C PRO A 50 -15.54 21.85 14.64
N ASP A 51 -14.53 22.68 14.37
CA ASP A 51 -14.59 23.73 13.36
C ASP A 51 -14.53 23.12 11.97
N VAL A 52 -13.70 22.08 11.79
CA VAL A 52 -13.54 21.34 10.53
C VAL A 52 -13.67 19.85 10.80
N PHE A 53 -14.49 19.17 9.99
CA PHE A 53 -14.56 17.71 9.90
C PHE A 53 -13.87 17.22 8.63
N VAL A 54 -12.92 16.30 8.77
CA VAL A 54 -12.14 15.77 7.66
C VAL A 54 -12.44 14.28 7.49
N PRO A 55 -13.42 13.87 6.64
CA PRO A 55 -13.55 12.49 6.23
C PRO A 55 -12.38 12.10 5.33
N VAL A 56 -11.72 10.98 5.65
CA VAL A 56 -10.60 10.44 4.88
C VAL A 56 -11.09 9.30 3.99
N GLU A 57 -10.60 9.26 2.76
CA GLU A 57 -11.02 8.26 1.74
C GLU A 57 -12.54 8.35 1.45
N THR A 58 -13.26 7.24 1.63
CA THR A 58 -14.71 7.14 1.33
C THR A 58 -15.56 7.09 2.58
N GLU A 59 -15.08 7.63 3.71
CA GLU A 59 -15.78 7.64 5.00
C GLU A 59 -16.93 8.66 5.01
N LEU A 60 -17.92 8.42 4.12
CA LEU A 60 -19.11 9.25 3.95
C LEU A 60 -20.25 8.75 4.84
N TRP A 61 -20.32 9.27 6.05
CA TRP A 61 -21.34 8.94 7.05
C TRP A 61 -22.50 9.93 6.97
N PRO A 62 -23.69 9.53 6.48
CA PRO A 62 -24.76 10.47 6.11
C PRO A 62 -25.27 11.33 7.27
N ASN A 63 -25.51 10.75 8.43
CA ASN A 63 -26.00 11.51 9.58
C ASN A 63 -24.93 12.42 10.17
N PHE A 64 -23.68 11.95 10.21
CA PHE A 64 -22.57 12.75 10.70
C PHE A 64 -22.36 14.00 9.82
N ILE A 65 -22.31 13.83 8.50
CA ILE A 65 -22.17 14.93 7.54
C ILE A 65 -23.34 15.93 7.67
N ARG A 66 -24.58 15.44 7.71
CA ARG A 66 -25.77 16.32 7.83
C ARG A 66 -25.77 17.12 9.13
N ILE A 67 -25.39 16.48 10.25
CA ILE A 67 -25.40 17.16 11.55
C ILE A 67 -24.23 18.14 11.64
N CYS A 68 -23.06 17.82 11.12
CA CYS A 68 -21.94 18.76 10.99
C CYS A 68 -22.35 19.98 10.17
N ARG A 69 -22.95 19.78 9.01
CA ARG A 69 -23.43 20.88 8.15
C ARG A 69 -24.45 21.76 8.85
N ALA A 70 -25.41 21.17 9.57
CA ALA A 70 -26.43 21.89 10.33
C ALA A 70 -25.85 22.74 11.49
N ARG A 71 -24.64 22.43 11.94
CA ARG A 71 -23.91 23.14 12.99
C ARG A 71 -22.91 24.17 12.48
N GLY A 72 -22.79 24.32 11.15
CA GLY A 72 -21.82 25.20 10.54
C GLY A 72 -20.38 24.67 10.52
N THR A 73 -20.16 23.42 10.91
CA THR A 73 -18.86 22.75 10.79
C THR A 73 -18.48 22.63 9.31
N ARG A 74 -17.29 23.08 8.94
CA ARG A 74 -16.75 22.88 7.58
C ARG A 74 -16.42 21.42 7.35
N ILE A 75 -16.67 20.92 6.14
CA ILE A 75 -16.48 19.51 5.80
C ILE A 75 -15.55 19.41 4.60
N VAL A 76 -14.33 18.91 4.81
CA VAL A 76 -13.28 18.83 3.81
C VAL A 76 -12.86 17.37 3.62
N MET A 77 -13.18 16.78 2.48
CA MET A 77 -12.72 15.40 2.17
C MET A 77 -11.23 15.40 1.86
N ALA A 78 -10.48 14.51 2.50
CA ALA A 78 -9.07 14.29 2.24
C ALA A 78 -8.81 12.87 1.70
N ASN A 79 -7.86 12.75 0.77
CA ASN A 79 -7.48 11.48 0.13
C ASN A 79 -8.69 10.74 -0.47
N GLY A 80 -9.65 11.50 -1.03
CA GLY A 80 -10.93 10.99 -1.51
C GLY A 80 -10.75 9.97 -2.63
N ARG A 81 -11.32 8.78 -2.44
CA ARG A 81 -11.29 7.68 -3.40
C ARG A 81 -12.67 7.05 -3.48
N ILE A 82 -13.18 6.84 -4.68
CA ILE A 82 -14.45 6.14 -4.89
C ILE A 82 -14.21 4.91 -5.75
N SER A 83 -14.23 3.72 -5.16
CA SER A 83 -14.06 2.47 -5.91
C SER A 83 -15.15 2.30 -6.99
N PRO A 84 -14.90 1.55 -8.09
CA PRO A 84 -15.91 1.27 -9.11
C PRO A 84 -17.18 0.63 -8.52
N ARG A 85 -17.04 -0.22 -7.51
CA ARG A 85 -18.16 -0.88 -6.82
C ARG A 85 -18.99 0.13 -6.01
N SER A 86 -18.31 0.99 -5.23
CA SER A 86 -18.98 2.05 -4.45
C SER A 86 -19.66 3.07 -5.36
N TYR A 87 -19.00 3.44 -6.46
CA TYR A 87 -19.55 4.38 -7.44
C TYR A 87 -20.87 3.87 -8.03
N ARG A 88 -20.94 2.59 -8.46
CA ARG A 88 -22.18 2.00 -8.98
C ARG A 88 -23.32 2.08 -7.95
N ARG A 89 -23.04 1.80 -6.68
CA ARG A 89 -24.02 1.87 -5.58
C ARG A 89 -24.48 3.32 -5.33
N TYR A 90 -23.54 4.26 -5.26
CA TYR A 90 -23.87 5.67 -5.04
C TYR A 90 -24.64 6.26 -6.21
N ARG A 91 -24.32 5.87 -7.43
CA ARG A 91 -25.04 6.30 -8.63
C ARG A 91 -26.46 5.76 -8.67
N ALA A 92 -26.67 4.48 -8.31
CA ALA A 92 -27.99 3.86 -8.25
C ALA A 92 -28.90 4.53 -7.19
N THR A 93 -28.31 5.04 -6.11
CA THR A 93 -29.01 5.73 -5.01
C THR A 93 -28.69 7.23 -4.98
N ARG A 94 -28.46 7.84 -6.15
CA ARG A 94 -28.01 9.24 -6.29
C ARG A 94 -28.95 10.23 -5.63
N PHE A 95 -30.25 10.00 -5.65
CA PHE A 95 -31.24 10.86 -5.01
C PHE A 95 -30.95 11.06 -3.50
N PHE A 96 -30.42 10.05 -2.83
CA PHE A 96 -30.01 10.11 -1.43
C PHE A 96 -28.62 10.75 -1.28
N TRP A 97 -27.63 10.31 -2.07
CA TRP A 97 -26.24 10.72 -1.93
C TRP A 97 -25.95 12.15 -2.40
N LYS A 98 -26.71 12.66 -3.37
CA LYS A 98 -26.51 14.02 -3.91
C LYS A 98 -26.49 15.10 -2.83
N GLY A 99 -27.43 15.04 -1.86
CA GLY A 99 -27.48 15.99 -0.77
C GLY A 99 -26.33 15.85 0.25
N ILE A 100 -25.83 14.64 0.43
CA ILE A 100 -24.70 14.36 1.33
C ILE A 100 -23.39 14.84 0.72
N ILE A 101 -23.18 14.54 -0.57
CA ILE A 101 -21.97 14.93 -1.30
C ILE A 101 -21.93 16.44 -1.52
N ALA A 102 -23.08 17.06 -1.82
CA ALA A 102 -23.17 18.52 -1.94
C ALA A 102 -22.94 19.27 -0.61
N ALA A 103 -23.06 18.59 0.53
CA ALA A 103 -22.78 19.15 1.85
C ALA A 103 -21.28 19.29 2.15
N LEU A 104 -20.40 18.63 1.37
CA LEU A 104 -18.95 18.83 1.45
C LEU A 104 -18.62 20.24 0.97
N ASP A 105 -17.81 20.98 1.74
CA ASP A 105 -17.33 22.30 1.34
C ASP A 105 -16.25 22.17 0.27
N GLU A 106 -15.28 21.27 0.47
CA GLU A 106 -14.22 20.96 -0.47
C GLU A 106 -13.87 19.45 -0.45
N ALA A 107 -13.33 18.97 -1.56
CA ALA A 107 -12.81 17.61 -1.66
C ALA A 107 -11.46 17.58 -2.37
N GLY A 108 -10.45 17.09 -1.66
CA GLY A 108 -9.21 16.66 -2.25
C GLY A 108 -9.28 15.17 -2.58
N VAL A 109 -9.06 14.80 -3.83
CA VAL A 109 -9.15 13.43 -4.33
C VAL A 109 -7.83 12.93 -4.87
N ILE A 110 -7.68 11.60 -4.96
CA ILE A 110 -6.42 10.99 -5.38
C ILE A 110 -6.21 11.00 -6.89
N SER A 111 -7.28 10.96 -7.69
CA SER A 111 -7.19 10.84 -9.16
C SER A 111 -8.25 11.67 -9.87
N GLN A 112 -8.02 11.93 -11.17
CA GLN A 112 -9.00 12.57 -12.05
C GLN A 112 -10.30 11.76 -12.15
N THR A 113 -10.19 10.43 -12.17
CA THR A 113 -11.35 9.52 -12.17
C THR A 113 -12.21 9.69 -10.92
N ASP A 114 -11.61 9.90 -9.76
CA ASP A 114 -12.36 10.13 -8.51
C ASP A 114 -13.02 11.52 -8.51
N ALA A 115 -12.36 12.52 -9.10
CA ALA A 115 -12.95 13.85 -9.29
C ALA A 115 -14.22 13.78 -10.17
N GLU A 116 -14.14 13.09 -11.30
CA GLU A 116 -15.26 12.88 -12.22
C GLU A 116 -16.42 12.12 -11.55
N ARG A 117 -16.10 11.07 -10.76
CA ARG A 117 -17.11 10.33 -9.98
C ARG A 117 -17.81 11.21 -8.97
N LEU A 118 -17.08 12.00 -8.18
CA LEU A 118 -17.69 12.94 -7.21
C LEU A 118 -18.54 14.00 -7.90
N ALA A 119 -18.07 14.59 -9.01
CA ALA A 119 -18.82 15.57 -9.77
C ALA A 119 -20.14 14.96 -10.29
N SER A 120 -20.09 13.76 -10.86
CA SER A 120 -21.29 13.05 -11.36
C SER A 120 -22.30 12.71 -10.25
N LEU A 121 -21.83 12.57 -9.01
CA LEU A 121 -22.69 12.32 -7.84
C LEU A 121 -23.29 13.61 -7.26
N GLY A 122 -22.84 14.79 -7.72
CA GLY A 122 -23.48 16.06 -7.41
C GLY A 122 -22.61 17.08 -6.68
N MET A 123 -21.31 16.86 -6.55
CA MET A 123 -20.39 17.87 -6.06
C MET A 123 -20.05 18.88 -7.16
N PRO A 124 -20.05 20.20 -6.88
CA PRO A 124 -19.59 21.19 -7.86
C PRO A 124 -18.12 20.97 -8.22
N PRO A 125 -17.75 20.91 -9.52
CA PRO A 125 -16.35 20.68 -9.93
C PRO A 125 -15.36 21.72 -9.35
N SER A 126 -15.80 22.95 -9.12
CA SER A 126 -14.99 24.02 -8.52
C SER A 126 -14.55 23.75 -7.07
N ARG A 127 -15.17 22.80 -6.41
CA ARG A 127 -14.85 22.38 -5.03
C ARG A 127 -14.04 21.07 -4.99
N ILE A 128 -13.63 20.54 -6.13
CA ILE A 128 -12.88 19.28 -6.22
C ILE A 128 -11.46 19.60 -6.70
N GLN A 129 -10.46 19.11 -5.97
CA GLN A 129 -9.05 19.25 -6.33
C GLN A 129 -8.40 17.88 -6.41
N VAL A 130 -7.66 17.58 -7.48
CA VAL A 130 -6.87 16.37 -7.60
C VAL A 130 -5.51 16.61 -6.94
N LEU A 131 -5.29 16.00 -5.78
CA LEU A 131 -4.14 16.27 -4.93
C LEU A 131 -3.16 15.08 -4.82
N GLY A 132 -3.49 13.94 -5.43
CA GLY A 132 -2.70 12.72 -5.40
C GLY A 132 -2.95 11.88 -4.14
N ASN A 133 -2.25 10.76 -4.01
CA ASN A 133 -2.48 9.80 -2.91
C ASN A 133 -1.47 10.00 -1.77
N ALA A 134 -1.94 10.39 -0.59
CA ALA A 134 -1.10 10.61 0.58
C ALA A 134 -0.36 9.35 1.07
N LYS A 135 -0.79 8.14 0.66
CA LYS A 135 -0.07 6.90 0.97
C LYS A 135 1.34 6.88 0.36
N TYR A 136 1.57 7.61 -0.73
CA TYR A 136 2.89 7.66 -1.39
C TYR A 136 3.91 8.49 -0.61
N ASP A 137 3.47 9.49 0.13
CA ASP A 137 4.36 10.31 0.96
C ASP A 137 5.08 9.51 2.03
N GLY A 138 4.36 8.58 2.65
CA GLY A 138 4.93 7.70 3.68
C GLY A 138 5.95 6.69 3.13
N LEU A 139 5.78 6.21 1.90
CA LEU A 139 6.66 5.18 1.34
C LEU A 139 8.05 5.71 1.03
N ALA A 140 8.13 6.81 0.31
CA ALA A 140 9.42 7.37 -0.07
C ALA A 140 10.20 7.97 1.12
N ALA A 141 9.50 8.37 2.18
CA ALA A 141 10.13 8.82 3.43
C ALA A 141 10.69 7.66 4.28
N ARG A 142 10.33 6.43 3.96
CA ARG A 142 10.79 5.22 4.68
C ARG A 142 12.01 4.56 4.04
N VAL A 143 12.45 5.01 2.87
CA VAL A 143 13.63 4.47 2.17
C VAL A 143 14.90 5.08 2.78
N PHE A 144 15.59 4.30 3.59
CA PHE A 144 16.86 4.66 4.20
C PHE A 144 17.90 3.58 3.92
N PRO A 145 19.12 3.92 3.41
CA PRO A 145 20.18 2.94 3.14
C PRO A 145 20.55 2.09 4.36
N GLU A 146 20.35 2.59 5.56
CA GLU A 146 20.61 1.89 6.82
C GLU A 146 19.69 0.67 7.00
N LEU A 147 18.44 0.75 6.52
CA LEU A 147 17.50 -0.37 6.56
C LEU A 147 17.95 -1.53 5.66
N GLU A 148 18.51 -1.22 4.50
CA GLU A 148 19.08 -2.22 3.59
C GLU A 148 20.25 -2.93 4.25
N LYS A 149 21.19 -2.19 4.85
CA LYS A 149 22.34 -2.76 5.58
C LYS A 149 21.89 -3.62 6.77
N GLU A 150 20.91 -3.14 7.53
CA GLU A 150 20.36 -3.86 8.68
C GLU A 150 19.79 -5.22 8.24
N ILE A 151 18.93 -5.23 7.21
CA ILE A 151 18.26 -6.44 6.78
C ILE A 151 19.24 -7.39 6.05
N ALA A 152 20.17 -6.86 5.26
CA ALA A 152 21.22 -7.64 4.61
C ALA A 152 22.08 -8.38 5.65
N GLY A 153 22.58 -7.68 6.66
CA GLY A 153 23.36 -8.29 7.75
C GLY A 153 22.55 -9.33 8.54
N ARG A 154 21.26 -9.06 8.78
CA ARG A 154 20.39 -10.01 9.49
C ARG A 154 20.15 -11.29 8.70
N LEU A 155 19.95 -11.18 7.38
CA LEU A 155 19.75 -12.34 6.50
C LEU A 155 21.04 -12.95 5.98
N GLY A 156 22.21 -12.39 6.32
CA GLY A 156 23.50 -12.85 5.83
C GLY A 156 23.58 -12.79 4.29
N ILE A 157 23.01 -11.74 3.68
CA ILE A 157 23.06 -11.50 2.23
C ILE A 157 24.18 -10.51 1.97
N GLU A 158 25.16 -10.94 1.17
CA GLU A 158 26.31 -10.12 0.83
C GLU A 158 25.98 -9.07 -0.23
N PRO A 159 26.64 -7.90 -0.21
CA PRO A 159 26.51 -6.90 -1.26
C PRO A 159 26.83 -7.51 -2.64
N GLY A 160 25.89 -7.39 -3.59
CA GLY A 160 26.04 -7.92 -4.95
C GLY A 160 25.42 -9.32 -5.15
N GLU A 161 25.01 -10.02 -4.11
CA GLU A 161 24.17 -11.20 -4.28
C GLU A 161 22.81 -10.80 -4.85
N GLY A 162 22.45 -11.38 -6.01
CA GLY A 162 21.13 -11.16 -6.61
C GLY A 162 20.05 -11.94 -5.87
N ALA A 163 18.85 -11.37 -5.77
CA ALA A 163 17.71 -12.05 -5.17
C ALA A 163 16.39 -11.79 -5.91
N LEU A 164 15.59 -12.86 -6.07
CA LEU A 164 14.16 -12.77 -6.33
C LEU A 164 13.45 -12.64 -4.97
N VAL A 165 12.77 -11.55 -4.75
CA VAL A 165 11.90 -11.39 -3.58
C VAL A 165 10.44 -11.55 -4.00
N ALA A 166 9.79 -12.59 -3.49
CA ALA A 166 8.36 -12.82 -3.70
C ALA A 166 7.60 -12.41 -2.45
N GLY A 167 7.01 -11.22 -2.49
CA GLY A 167 6.35 -10.61 -1.35
C GLY A 167 4.85 -10.83 -1.30
N SER A 168 4.32 -11.08 -0.13
CA SER A 168 2.88 -11.28 0.14
C SER A 168 2.26 -12.41 -0.69
N THR A 169 2.95 -13.53 -0.81
CA THR A 169 2.50 -14.69 -1.59
C THR A 169 1.30 -15.38 -0.94
N HIS A 170 0.48 -15.97 -1.78
CA HIS A 170 -0.66 -16.80 -1.41
C HIS A 170 -0.48 -18.23 -1.90
N GLU A 171 -1.29 -19.13 -1.34
CA GLU A 171 -1.30 -20.54 -1.73
C GLU A 171 -1.49 -20.71 -3.24
N GLY A 172 -0.66 -21.55 -3.84
CA GLY A 172 -0.57 -21.79 -5.28
C GLY A 172 0.49 -20.96 -5.99
N GLU A 173 0.82 -19.75 -5.51
CA GLU A 173 1.84 -18.91 -6.11
C GLU A 173 3.26 -19.39 -5.78
N GLU A 174 3.47 -19.86 -4.55
CA GLU A 174 4.80 -20.31 -4.09
C GLU A 174 5.33 -21.48 -4.95
N SER A 175 4.46 -22.40 -5.36
CA SER A 175 4.86 -23.51 -6.26
C SER A 175 5.31 -23.01 -7.62
N VAL A 176 4.63 -22.02 -8.18
CA VAL A 176 5.00 -21.39 -9.45
C VAL A 176 6.35 -20.69 -9.32
N ILE A 177 6.53 -19.94 -8.23
CA ILE A 177 7.77 -19.20 -7.96
C ILE A 177 8.96 -20.15 -7.79
N LEU A 178 8.79 -21.27 -7.07
CA LEU A 178 9.84 -22.28 -6.87
C LEU A 178 10.25 -22.93 -8.17
N GLU A 179 9.31 -23.19 -9.08
CA GLU A 179 9.63 -23.73 -10.41
C GLU A 179 10.40 -22.69 -11.26
N VAL A 180 9.96 -21.43 -11.25
CA VAL A 180 10.69 -20.33 -11.91
C VAL A 180 12.09 -20.18 -11.34
N TYR A 181 12.21 -20.22 -10.01
CA TYR A 181 13.49 -20.09 -9.33
C TYR A 181 14.46 -21.24 -9.68
N ARG A 182 13.98 -22.49 -9.77
CA ARG A 182 14.80 -23.63 -10.21
C ARG A 182 15.43 -23.37 -11.56
N ARG A 183 14.65 -22.88 -12.53
CA ARG A 183 15.12 -22.54 -13.86
C ARG A 183 16.09 -21.35 -13.86
N LEU A 184 15.87 -20.36 -13.00
CA LEU A 184 16.80 -19.24 -12.85
C LEU A 184 18.15 -19.66 -12.32
N LEU A 185 18.22 -20.66 -11.44
CA LEU A 185 19.50 -21.20 -10.92
C LEU A 185 20.36 -21.87 -12.02
N GLU A 186 19.78 -22.36 -13.11
CA GLU A 186 20.53 -22.88 -14.25
C GLU A 186 21.35 -21.78 -14.94
N HIS A 187 20.90 -20.52 -14.87
CA HIS A 187 21.55 -19.36 -15.47
C HIS A 187 22.34 -18.53 -14.45
N ARG A 188 21.90 -18.53 -13.20
CA ARG A 188 22.48 -17.75 -12.09
C ARG A 188 22.53 -18.61 -10.82
N PRO A 189 23.55 -19.47 -10.69
CA PRO A 189 23.64 -20.45 -9.58
C PRO A 189 23.67 -19.81 -8.18
N ASP A 190 24.15 -18.57 -8.08
CA ASP A 190 24.26 -17.83 -6.81
C ASP A 190 23.02 -17.00 -6.47
N PHE A 191 22.00 -17.00 -7.36
CA PHE A 191 20.79 -16.23 -7.15
C PHE A 191 20.02 -16.73 -5.93
N LYS A 192 19.48 -15.82 -5.12
CA LYS A 192 18.74 -16.15 -3.89
C LYS A 192 17.23 -16.02 -4.12
N LEU A 193 16.46 -16.70 -3.30
CA LEU A 193 15.02 -16.55 -3.24
C LEU A 193 14.60 -16.15 -1.82
N ILE A 194 13.82 -15.08 -1.71
CA ILE A 194 13.20 -14.68 -0.45
C ILE A 194 11.68 -14.74 -0.64
N LEU A 195 11.03 -15.66 0.09
CA LEU A 195 9.58 -15.86 0.10
C LEU A 195 8.98 -15.22 1.33
N ILE A 196 7.96 -14.38 1.13
CA ILE A 196 7.26 -13.68 2.23
C ILE A 196 5.77 -13.96 2.08
N PRO A 197 5.24 -14.99 2.75
CA PRO A 197 3.81 -15.28 2.70
C PRO A 197 2.98 -14.15 3.29
N ARG A 198 1.81 -13.88 2.69
CA ARG A 198 0.87 -12.85 3.16
C ARG A 198 0.40 -13.09 4.58
N HIS A 199 0.25 -14.35 4.94
CA HIS A 199 -0.14 -14.82 6.26
C HIS A 199 1.05 -15.55 6.89
N ILE A 200 1.62 -14.98 7.94
CA ILE A 200 2.83 -15.48 8.61
C ILE A 200 2.64 -16.89 9.18
N GLU A 201 1.41 -17.26 9.54
CA GLU A 201 1.03 -18.59 10.03
C GLU A 201 1.32 -19.70 8.99
N ARG A 202 1.46 -19.32 7.71
CA ARG A 202 1.83 -20.23 6.63
C ARG A 202 3.35 -20.44 6.50
N GLY A 203 4.16 -19.75 7.31
CA GLY A 203 5.62 -19.78 7.21
C GLY A 203 6.20 -21.21 7.24
N GLU A 204 5.71 -22.04 8.14
CA GLU A 204 6.11 -23.45 8.26
C GLU A 204 5.70 -24.26 7.01
N ALA A 205 4.44 -24.15 6.60
CA ALA A 205 3.93 -24.85 5.41
C ALA A 205 4.66 -24.42 4.13
N VAL A 206 5.06 -23.15 4.01
CA VAL A 206 5.86 -22.66 2.89
C VAL A 206 7.30 -23.21 2.96
N ALA A 207 7.91 -23.29 4.15
CA ALA A 207 9.24 -23.90 4.31
C ALA A 207 9.22 -25.40 3.94
N GLU A 208 8.18 -26.13 4.32
CA GLU A 208 7.98 -27.52 3.89
C GLU A 208 7.78 -27.65 2.37
N LEU A 209 7.06 -26.73 1.75
CA LEU A 209 6.88 -26.69 0.31
C LEU A 209 8.22 -26.47 -0.39
N VAL A 210 9.06 -25.55 0.10
CA VAL A 210 10.42 -25.30 -0.38
C VAL A 210 11.26 -26.59 -0.31
N HIS A 211 11.20 -27.28 0.82
CA HIS A 211 11.93 -28.54 1.00
C HIS A 211 11.44 -29.62 0.03
N ARG A 212 10.12 -29.81 -0.11
CA ARG A 212 9.54 -30.78 -1.08
C ARG A 212 9.88 -30.44 -2.53
N ALA A 213 10.09 -29.17 -2.84
CA ALA A 213 10.55 -28.72 -4.15
C ALA A 213 12.04 -29.00 -4.40
N GLY A 214 12.76 -29.65 -3.46
CA GLY A 214 14.15 -30.04 -3.60
C GLY A 214 15.15 -29.00 -3.11
N PHE A 215 14.69 -27.92 -2.46
CA PHE A 215 15.56 -26.94 -1.82
C PHE A 215 15.70 -27.29 -0.33
N SER A 216 16.65 -28.18 -0.02
CA SER A 216 16.89 -28.67 1.33
C SER A 216 17.54 -27.64 2.26
N ASP A 217 18.02 -26.55 1.69
CA ASP A 217 18.79 -25.48 2.31
C ASP A 217 17.93 -24.20 2.52
N ALA A 218 16.71 -24.35 3.02
CA ALA A 218 15.88 -23.22 3.40
C ALA A 218 16.05 -22.85 4.87
N ILE A 219 15.95 -21.53 5.17
CA ILE A 219 15.95 -21.00 6.54
C ILE A 219 14.76 -20.07 6.74
N ARG A 220 14.14 -20.13 7.92
CA ARG A 220 13.09 -19.20 8.30
C ARG A 220 13.66 -18.00 9.05
N MET A 221 13.04 -16.83 8.87
CA MET A 221 13.47 -15.62 9.57
C MET A 221 13.25 -15.73 11.10
N SER A 222 12.23 -16.45 11.52
CA SER A 222 12.01 -16.78 12.94
C SER A 222 13.18 -17.55 13.56
N GLU A 223 13.81 -18.46 12.81
CA GLU A 223 14.99 -19.20 13.25
C GLU A 223 16.22 -18.30 13.34
N ILE A 224 16.39 -17.40 12.39
CA ILE A 224 17.46 -16.38 12.42
C ILE A 224 17.30 -15.51 13.67
N ARG A 225 16.07 -15.07 13.98
CA ARG A 225 15.78 -14.30 15.20
C ARG A 225 16.02 -15.10 16.48
N ALA A 226 15.89 -16.43 16.42
CA ALA A 226 16.21 -17.33 17.52
C ALA A 226 17.72 -17.63 17.65
N GLY A 227 18.57 -17.00 16.82
CA GLY A 227 20.04 -17.12 16.90
C GLY A 227 20.68 -18.08 15.89
N ARG A 228 19.90 -18.68 14.98
CA ARG A 228 20.48 -19.48 13.88
C ARG A 228 21.09 -18.52 12.83
N SER A 229 22.38 -18.70 12.56
CA SER A 229 23.02 -17.96 11.46
C SER A 229 22.79 -18.69 10.14
N ARG A 230 22.58 -17.93 9.05
CA ARG A 230 22.55 -18.47 7.71
C ARG A 230 23.97 -18.94 7.31
N SER A 231 24.08 -20.14 6.78
CA SER A 231 25.36 -20.78 6.42
C SER A 231 25.46 -21.15 4.93
N GLY A 232 24.73 -20.41 4.07
CA GLY A 232 24.71 -20.65 2.64
C GLY A 232 23.34 -21.02 2.07
N GLU A 233 22.32 -21.06 2.91
CA GLU A 233 20.94 -21.32 2.47
C GLU A 233 20.53 -20.35 1.36
N ARG A 234 20.01 -20.89 0.24
CA ARG A 234 19.62 -20.12 -0.93
C ARG A 234 18.21 -19.55 -0.83
N VAL A 235 17.36 -20.17 -0.02
CA VAL A 235 15.97 -19.79 0.17
C VAL A 235 15.76 -19.31 1.59
N VAL A 236 15.19 -18.10 1.72
CA VAL A 236 14.77 -17.52 3.00
C VAL A 236 13.25 -17.40 3.00
N VAL A 237 12.59 -17.95 4.03
CA VAL A 237 11.16 -17.76 4.27
C VAL A 237 10.98 -16.74 5.38
N VAL A 238 10.39 -15.60 5.07
CA VAL A 238 10.15 -14.51 6.04
C VAL A 238 8.77 -14.73 6.67
N ASP A 239 8.76 -15.33 7.83
CA ASP A 239 7.59 -15.70 8.63
C ASP A 239 7.34 -14.76 9.82
N VAL A 240 7.74 -13.50 9.68
CA VAL A 240 7.62 -12.47 10.73
C VAL A 240 7.01 -11.18 10.18
N ILE A 241 6.24 -10.50 11.03
CA ILE A 241 5.55 -9.24 10.65
C ILE A 241 6.54 -8.08 10.59
N GLY A 242 6.31 -7.16 9.61
CA GLY A 242 6.94 -5.84 9.56
C GLY A 242 8.25 -5.77 8.79
N GLU A 243 8.70 -6.87 8.18
CA GLU A 243 9.99 -6.90 7.46
C GLU A 243 9.86 -6.74 5.94
N LEU A 244 8.66 -6.90 5.36
CA LEU A 244 8.43 -6.88 3.91
C LEU A 244 9.08 -5.68 3.22
N PHE A 245 8.82 -4.48 3.71
CA PHE A 245 9.34 -3.24 3.13
C PHE A 245 10.88 -3.20 3.12
N LYS A 246 11.53 -3.65 4.21
CA LYS A 246 12.99 -3.70 4.31
C LYS A 246 13.55 -4.75 3.35
N VAL A 247 12.93 -5.93 3.29
CA VAL A 247 13.39 -7.05 2.45
C VAL A 247 13.33 -6.69 0.97
N TYR A 248 12.39 -5.87 0.53
CA TYR A 248 12.37 -5.38 -0.85
C TYR A 248 13.64 -4.61 -1.25
N SER A 249 14.37 -4.01 -0.32
CA SER A 249 15.64 -3.35 -0.62
C SER A 249 16.68 -4.31 -1.20
N LEU A 250 16.68 -5.58 -0.77
CA LEU A 250 17.63 -6.62 -1.19
C LEU A 250 17.31 -7.22 -2.57
N ALA A 251 16.12 -6.95 -3.10
CA ALA A 251 15.70 -7.55 -4.35
C ALA A 251 16.53 -7.06 -5.56
N THR A 252 16.86 -7.96 -6.46
CA THR A 252 17.18 -7.63 -7.85
C THR A 252 15.90 -7.40 -8.62
N VAL A 253 14.94 -8.32 -8.48
CA VAL A 253 13.58 -8.23 -9.02
C VAL A 253 12.58 -8.67 -7.96
N VAL A 254 11.37 -8.16 -8.05
CA VAL A 254 10.28 -8.47 -7.11
C VAL A 254 9.14 -9.15 -7.84
N PHE A 255 8.55 -10.16 -7.21
CA PHE A 255 7.23 -10.67 -7.54
C PHE A 255 6.25 -10.26 -6.44
N CYS A 256 5.12 -9.67 -6.81
CA CYS A 256 4.05 -9.29 -5.89
C CYS A 256 2.95 -10.35 -5.88
N GLY A 257 2.76 -11.00 -4.75
CA GLY A 257 1.77 -12.06 -4.57
C GLY A 257 0.33 -11.57 -4.46
N GLY A 258 -0.60 -12.53 -4.36
CA GLY A 258 -2.05 -12.30 -4.42
C GLY A 258 -2.52 -11.85 -5.80
N SER A 259 -1.67 -12.00 -6.81
CA SER A 259 -1.85 -11.42 -8.13
C SER A 259 -1.94 -12.47 -9.25
N LEU A 260 -1.28 -13.62 -9.16
CA LEU A 260 -1.53 -14.77 -10.04
C LEU A 260 -2.79 -15.54 -9.61
N VAL A 261 -3.11 -15.50 -8.34
CA VAL A 261 -4.39 -15.99 -7.80
C VAL A 261 -5.35 -14.82 -7.58
N PRO A 262 -6.69 -15.01 -7.64
CA PRO A 262 -7.68 -13.92 -7.57
C PRO A 262 -7.86 -13.39 -6.13
N LYS A 263 -6.81 -12.73 -5.60
CA LYS A 263 -6.80 -12.13 -4.27
C LYS A 263 -6.70 -10.60 -4.29
N GLY A 264 -6.78 -9.97 -5.49
CA GLY A 264 -6.81 -8.52 -5.65
C GLY A 264 -5.43 -7.83 -5.66
N GLY A 265 -4.34 -8.62 -5.56
CA GLY A 265 -2.97 -8.12 -5.53
C GLY A 265 -2.55 -7.55 -4.18
N GLN A 266 -1.35 -6.96 -4.16
CA GLN A 266 -0.78 -6.28 -2.99
C GLN A 266 -0.08 -4.98 -3.41
N ASN A 267 0.42 -4.20 -2.45
CA ASN A 267 1.03 -2.91 -2.73
C ASN A 267 2.40 -3.04 -3.42
N ILE A 268 2.42 -2.80 -4.72
CA ILE A 268 3.64 -2.86 -5.54
C ILE A 268 4.54 -1.63 -5.42
N LEU A 269 4.02 -0.53 -4.86
CA LEU A 269 4.80 0.70 -4.70
C LEU A 269 5.88 0.57 -3.62
N GLU A 270 5.72 -0.34 -2.68
CA GLU A 270 6.74 -0.58 -1.65
C GLU A 270 8.07 -1.03 -2.25
N ALA A 271 8.01 -1.92 -3.22
CA ALA A 271 9.19 -2.36 -3.96
C ALA A 271 9.70 -1.28 -4.93
N ALA A 272 8.79 -0.60 -5.64
CA ALA A 272 9.15 0.47 -6.56
C ALA A 272 9.82 1.68 -5.84
N ALA A 273 9.47 1.95 -4.58
CA ALA A 273 10.13 2.96 -3.76
C ALA A 273 11.63 2.68 -3.57
N TRP A 274 12.02 1.40 -3.50
CA TRP A 274 13.40 0.95 -3.50
C TRP A 274 14.05 0.88 -4.89
N GLY A 275 13.36 1.32 -5.94
CA GLY A 275 13.88 1.26 -7.31
C GLY A 275 13.87 -0.15 -7.90
N LYS A 276 12.98 -1.01 -7.44
CA LYS A 276 12.90 -2.40 -7.93
C LYS A 276 11.84 -2.54 -9.01
N VAL A 277 12.11 -3.36 -10.02
CA VAL A 277 11.12 -3.78 -11.01
C VAL A 277 10.22 -4.83 -10.38
N VAL A 278 8.90 -4.68 -10.58
CA VAL A 278 7.90 -5.53 -9.93
C VAL A 278 7.12 -6.31 -10.97
N PHE A 279 7.19 -7.63 -10.89
CA PHE A 279 6.32 -8.54 -11.58
C PHE A 279 5.05 -8.80 -10.76
N HIS A 280 3.91 -8.87 -11.42
CA HIS A 280 2.64 -9.22 -10.79
C HIS A 280 1.73 -9.95 -11.77
N GLY A 281 0.78 -10.71 -11.25
CA GLY A 281 -0.27 -11.35 -12.02
C GLY A 281 -1.36 -10.37 -12.49
N PRO A 282 -2.40 -10.88 -13.20
CA PRO A 282 -3.49 -10.06 -13.73
C PRO A 282 -4.46 -9.53 -12.65
N HIS A 283 -4.47 -10.16 -11.48
CA HIS A 283 -5.41 -9.84 -10.39
C HIS A 283 -4.84 -8.74 -9.49
N MET A 284 -5.02 -7.48 -9.90
CA MET A 284 -4.59 -6.28 -9.18
C MET A 284 -5.75 -5.32 -8.94
N GLU A 285 -6.94 -5.86 -8.67
CA GLU A 285 -8.18 -5.07 -8.55
C GLU A 285 -8.12 -4.05 -7.40
N ASP A 286 -7.46 -4.41 -6.29
CA ASP A 286 -7.35 -3.56 -5.12
C ASP A 286 -6.22 -2.51 -5.24
N PHE A 287 -5.28 -2.73 -6.19
CA PHE A 287 -4.11 -1.88 -6.45
C PHE A 287 -4.03 -1.45 -7.92
N ARG A 288 -5.19 -1.18 -8.52
CA ARG A 288 -5.30 -0.85 -9.95
C ARG A 288 -4.54 0.42 -10.32
N ASP A 289 -4.64 1.44 -9.50
CA ASP A 289 -4.02 2.75 -9.80
C ASP A 289 -2.49 2.65 -9.68
N GLU A 290 -2.01 1.90 -8.69
CA GLU A 290 -0.60 1.59 -8.47
C GLU A 290 -0.03 0.76 -9.64
N ARG A 291 -0.82 -0.21 -10.13
CA ARG A 291 -0.47 -1.00 -11.30
C ARG A 291 -0.29 -0.12 -12.54
N VAL A 292 -1.29 0.68 -12.87
CA VAL A 292 -1.24 1.58 -14.03
C VAL A 292 -0.03 2.50 -13.95
N LEU A 293 0.20 3.12 -12.79
CA LEU A 293 1.35 4.00 -12.56
C LEU A 293 2.68 3.33 -12.89
N LEU A 294 2.89 2.11 -12.42
CA LEU A 294 4.17 1.42 -12.64
C LEU A 294 4.29 0.80 -14.02
N GLU A 295 3.19 0.31 -14.63
CA GLU A 295 3.18 -0.20 -16.00
C GLU A 295 3.50 0.91 -17.01
N GLU A 296 2.95 2.11 -16.86
CA GLU A 296 3.19 3.27 -17.73
C GLU A 296 4.67 3.65 -17.80
N VAL A 297 5.42 3.49 -16.71
CA VAL A 297 6.86 3.77 -16.67
C VAL A 297 7.73 2.52 -16.89
N GLY A 298 7.10 1.36 -17.14
CA GLY A 298 7.75 0.10 -17.40
C GLY A 298 8.42 -0.56 -16.20
N ALA A 299 8.13 -0.11 -14.98
CA ALA A 299 8.63 -0.68 -13.73
C ALA A 299 7.71 -1.77 -13.15
N GLY A 300 6.43 -1.78 -13.55
CA GLY A 300 5.48 -2.85 -13.31
C GLY A 300 5.35 -3.74 -14.54
N ILE A 301 5.35 -5.04 -14.38
CA ILE A 301 5.25 -6.01 -15.47
C ILE A 301 4.20 -7.06 -15.13
N THR A 302 3.09 -7.06 -15.89
CA THR A 302 2.06 -8.09 -15.74
C THR A 302 2.52 -9.40 -16.38
N VAL A 303 2.39 -10.50 -15.65
CA VAL A 303 2.64 -11.88 -16.11
C VAL A 303 1.44 -12.77 -15.81
N ARG A 304 1.15 -13.74 -16.66
CA ARG A 304 -0.02 -14.62 -16.53
C ARG A 304 0.29 -15.97 -15.91
N ASN A 305 1.55 -16.37 -15.94
CA ASN A 305 1.99 -17.68 -15.48
C ASN A 305 3.51 -17.68 -15.20
N GLY A 306 4.00 -18.83 -14.73
CA GLY A 306 5.44 -19.01 -14.43
C GLY A 306 6.35 -18.88 -15.66
N GLU A 307 5.89 -19.24 -16.86
CA GLU A 307 6.70 -19.10 -18.08
C GLU A 307 6.95 -17.64 -18.44
N GLU A 308 5.90 -16.81 -18.40
CA GLU A 308 6.04 -15.37 -18.63
C GLU A 308 6.90 -14.72 -17.52
N LEU A 309 6.74 -15.15 -16.27
CA LEU A 309 7.55 -14.67 -15.16
C LEU A 309 9.02 -15.02 -15.34
N PHE A 310 9.34 -16.28 -15.66
CA PHE A 310 10.72 -16.72 -15.93
C PHE A 310 11.35 -15.92 -17.06
N THR A 311 10.65 -15.84 -18.19
CA THR A 311 11.15 -15.14 -19.39
C THR A 311 11.39 -13.67 -19.11
N GLY A 312 10.46 -13.02 -18.42
CA GLY A 312 10.58 -11.60 -18.05
C GLY A 312 11.74 -11.34 -17.08
N ILE A 313 11.90 -12.16 -16.05
CA ILE A 313 13.02 -12.03 -15.11
C ILE A 313 14.34 -12.26 -15.81
N ARG A 314 14.46 -13.33 -16.59
CA ARG A 314 15.68 -13.66 -17.33
C ARG A 314 16.10 -12.51 -18.25
N ALA A 315 15.16 -11.96 -19.04
CA ALA A 315 15.46 -10.85 -19.94
C ALA A 315 16.02 -9.62 -19.20
N LEU A 316 15.54 -9.33 -17.97
CA LEU A 316 16.08 -8.24 -17.17
C LEU A 316 17.42 -8.57 -16.51
N LEU A 317 17.67 -9.83 -16.15
CA LEU A 317 18.96 -10.26 -15.63
C LEU A 317 20.05 -10.27 -16.70
N ASP A 318 19.68 -10.46 -17.98
CA ASP A 318 20.58 -10.41 -19.13
C ASP A 318 20.88 -8.95 -19.59
N ASP A 319 20.05 -7.96 -19.18
CA ASP A 319 20.28 -6.52 -19.43
C ASP A 319 20.20 -5.71 -18.12
N PRO A 320 21.29 -5.65 -17.34
CA PRO A 320 21.32 -4.92 -16.07
C PRO A 320 21.04 -3.42 -16.23
N ASP A 321 21.40 -2.81 -17.34
CA ASP A 321 21.15 -1.40 -17.62
C ASP A 321 19.64 -1.15 -17.81
N LEU A 322 18.94 -2.04 -18.50
CA LEU A 322 17.48 -1.98 -18.64
C LEU A 322 16.81 -2.15 -17.30
N LEU A 323 17.25 -3.13 -16.49
CA LEU A 323 16.74 -3.37 -15.15
C LEU A 323 16.88 -2.12 -14.28
N GLN A 324 18.05 -1.50 -14.26
CA GLN A 324 18.33 -0.29 -13.51
C GLN A 324 17.45 0.88 -13.99
N ARG A 325 17.39 1.12 -15.31
CA ARG A 325 16.55 2.20 -15.89
C ARG A 325 15.07 2.05 -15.50
N LYS A 326 14.53 0.83 -15.60
CA LYS A 326 13.13 0.55 -15.22
C LYS A 326 12.88 0.74 -13.72
N GLY A 327 13.76 0.21 -12.88
CA GLY A 327 13.66 0.39 -11.43
C GLY A 327 13.71 1.86 -11.02
N GLU A 328 14.64 2.63 -11.60
CA GLU A 328 14.76 4.07 -11.36
C GLU A 328 13.54 4.86 -11.86
N ALA A 329 12.94 4.45 -12.99
CA ALA A 329 11.70 5.06 -13.47
C ALA A 329 10.55 4.83 -12.49
N GLY A 330 10.43 3.63 -11.92
CA GLY A 330 9.46 3.32 -10.86
C GLY A 330 9.68 4.16 -9.61
N ARG A 331 10.92 4.28 -9.14
CA ARG A 331 11.27 5.12 -7.99
C ARG A 331 10.91 6.58 -8.21
N ARG A 332 11.21 7.12 -9.40
CA ARG A 332 10.82 8.50 -9.76
C ARG A 332 9.31 8.67 -9.83
N ALA A 333 8.56 7.70 -10.37
CA ALA A 333 7.10 7.75 -10.43
C ALA A 333 6.48 7.78 -9.02
N VAL A 334 6.99 6.98 -8.08
CA VAL A 334 6.58 7.02 -6.68
C VAL A 334 6.95 8.38 -6.05
N ALA A 335 8.16 8.88 -6.29
CA ALA A 335 8.63 10.15 -5.74
C ALA A 335 7.86 11.36 -6.29
N ALA A 336 7.48 11.36 -7.57
CA ALA A 336 6.71 12.45 -8.20
C ALA A 336 5.30 12.61 -7.60
N ASN A 337 4.76 11.54 -7.02
CA ASN A 337 3.47 11.57 -6.33
C ASN A 337 3.57 12.03 -4.86
N ARG A 338 4.74 12.43 -4.36
CA ARG A 338 4.94 12.97 -3.01
C ARG A 338 4.31 14.36 -2.82
N GLY A 339 4.15 14.75 -1.58
CA GLY A 339 3.61 16.05 -1.21
C GLY A 339 2.07 16.11 -1.21
N ALA A 340 1.40 14.99 -1.43
CA ALA A 340 -0.05 14.94 -1.35
C ALA A 340 -0.55 15.33 0.05
N ALA A 341 0.07 14.80 1.11
CA ALA A 341 -0.29 15.14 2.49
C ALA A 341 -0.16 16.65 2.77
N GLU A 342 0.87 17.31 2.22
CA GLU A 342 1.03 18.76 2.36
C GLU A 342 -0.05 19.53 1.58
N ARG A 343 -0.40 19.07 0.37
CA ARG A 343 -1.49 19.65 -0.41
C ARG A 343 -2.84 19.51 0.30
N TYR A 344 -3.12 18.35 0.91
CA TYR A 344 -4.30 18.15 1.75
C TYR A 344 -4.30 19.05 2.98
N ALA A 345 -3.15 19.20 3.64
CA ALA A 345 -3.03 20.10 4.78
C ALA A 345 -3.31 21.57 4.38
N LYS A 346 -2.87 22.01 3.20
CA LYS A 346 -3.20 23.34 2.66
C LYS A 346 -4.68 23.49 2.37
N LEU A 347 -5.32 22.46 1.79
CA LEU A 347 -6.76 22.44 1.54
C LEU A 347 -7.54 22.63 2.86
N ILE A 348 -7.18 21.86 3.90
CA ILE A 348 -7.81 21.96 5.22
C ILE A 348 -7.58 23.33 5.85
N GLU A 349 -6.36 23.87 5.75
CA GLU A 349 -6.02 25.22 6.24
C GLU A 349 -6.88 26.33 5.59
N GLY A 350 -7.14 26.18 4.28
CA GLY A 350 -8.02 27.07 3.55
C GLY A 350 -9.45 27.09 4.09
N ALA A 351 -9.95 25.95 4.53
CA ALA A 351 -11.28 25.82 5.11
C ALA A 351 -11.38 26.31 6.57
N MET A 352 -10.28 26.53 7.27
CA MET A 352 -10.27 27.08 8.65
C MET A 352 -10.35 28.61 8.67
N LYS A 353 -10.12 29.26 7.56
CA LYS A 353 -10.26 30.71 7.38
C LYS A 353 -11.68 31.07 6.97
#